data_206d5ebfee6b3a976912a7a0781cb182
#
_entry.id   206d5ebfee6b3a976912a7a0781cb182
#
_cell.length_a   1.000
_cell.length_b   1.000
_cell.length_c   1.000
_cell.angle_alpha   90.00
_cell.angle_beta   90.00
_cell.angle_gamma   90.00
#
_symmetry.space_group_name_H-M   'P 1'
#
loop_
_entity.id
_entity.type
_entity.pdbx_description
1 polymer ?
#
loop_
_entity_poly.entity_id
_entity_poly.type
_entity_poly.pdbx_seq_one_letter_code
_entity_poly.pdbx_strand_id
1 'polypeptide(L)'
;MFRILQKAWQTGGRTERYPAAQARTKNSFRGKPAFDLEIWKDARPAVGACPTGAIQARDEDMRRQVKIDLGRCIFCGLCEAASGGEGVRMTPEFELAVADREQLMMAAEYALNPDGSHSRLIAADREGAESAKRVEAAGRRLNSAVRRVLGRSLSIRQVDAGSCNGCELEIGALGNPIYDIERFGIHFVASPRHADMLLVTGPVTRNMELALRKTYDATPEPRLVVAVGACGISGGIFGTNYATRGGIDQVIPVDVYIPGCPPRPEALLHGILLAVGRLSSPTGRGCPAEER
;
A
#
# COMPACT_ATOMS: atom_id res chain seq x y z
N MET A 1 0.02 -3.38 44.36
CA MET A 1 0.84 -2.45 43.58
C MET A 1 2.17 -3.08 43.15
N PHE A 2 2.99 -3.68 44.03
CA PHE A 2 4.25 -4.34 43.69
C PHE A 2 4.18 -5.41 42.59
N ARG A 3 3.15 -6.27 42.55
CA ARG A 3 2.96 -7.28 41.49
C ARG A 3 2.80 -6.70 40.09
N ILE A 4 2.19 -5.52 39.93
CA ILE A 4 2.03 -4.85 38.64
C ILE A 4 3.38 -4.31 38.17
N LEU A 5 4.13 -3.67 39.05
CA LEU A 5 5.48 -3.18 38.75
C LEU A 5 6.45 -4.33 38.41
N GLN A 6 6.37 -5.44 39.16
CA GLN A 6 7.16 -6.62 38.89
C GLN A 6 6.83 -7.25 37.53
N LYS A 7 5.53 -7.36 37.17
CA LYS A 7 5.11 -7.80 35.83
C LYS A 7 5.53 -6.84 34.73
N ALA A 8 5.39 -5.55 34.93
CA ALA A 8 5.83 -4.55 33.95
C ALA A 8 7.34 -4.65 33.70
N TRP A 9 8.12 -4.87 34.75
CA TRP A 9 9.58 -5.05 34.64
C TRP A 9 9.96 -6.38 33.93
N GLN A 10 9.25 -7.46 34.23
CA GLN A 10 9.45 -8.77 33.58
C GLN A 10 9.02 -8.79 32.11
N THR A 11 7.98 -8.05 31.74
CA THR A 11 7.49 -8.00 30.36
C THR A 11 8.27 -7.05 29.47
N GLY A 12 8.96 -6.06 30.05
CA GLY A 12 9.70 -5.05 29.30
C GLY A 12 8.81 -4.22 28.37
N GLY A 13 9.42 -3.44 27.49
CA GLY A 13 8.72 -2.70 26.43
C GLY A 13 8.20 -3.67 25.36
N ARG A 14 6.89 -3.61 25.08
CA ARG A 14 6.23 -4.44 24.04
C ARG A 14 6.07 -3.70 22.72
N THR A 15 6.28 -2.41 22.73
CA THR A 15 6.15 -1.55 21.54
C THR A 15 7.20 -1.93 20.49
N GLU A 16 6.79 -2.19 19.29
CA GLU A 16 7.69 -2.45 18.17
C GLU A 16 8.54 -1.22 17.85
N ARG A 17 9.81 -1.45 17.51
CA ARG A 17 10.75 -0.37 17.19
C ARG A 17 10.69 0.09 15.74
N TYR A 18 9.73 -0.41 14.97
CA TYR A 18 9.55 0.01 13.58
C TYR A 18 9.23 1.52 13.51
N PRO A 19 9.78 2.32 12.57
CA PRO A 19 10.72 1.94 11.52
C PRO A 19 12.21 1.99 11.93
N ALA A 20 12.55 2.27 13.18
CA ALA A 20 13.93 2.34 13.65
C ALA A 20 14.64 0.96 13.65
N ALA A 21 13.87 -0.12 13.68
CA ALA A 21 14.34 -1.49 13.49
C ALA A 21 13.39 -2.21 12.53
N GLN A 22 13.90 -3.23 11.84
CA GLN A 22 13.11 -4.06 10.95
C GLN A 22 11.95 -4.74 11.71
N ALA A 23 10.75 -4.69 11.15
CA ALA A 23 9.58 -5.34 11.73
C ALA A 23 9.73 -6.85 11.71
N ARG A 24 9.26 -7.51 12.77
CA ARG A 24 9.25 -8.97 12.85
C ARG A 24 8.09 -9.54 12.05
N THR A 25 8.40 -10.34 11.05
CA THR A 25 7.41 -11.10 10.30
C THR A 25 7.44 -12.57 10.72
N LYS A 26 6.27 -13.21 10.83
CA LYS A 26 6.18 -14.65 11.01
C LYS A 26 6.51 -15.35 9.69
N ASN A 27 7.06 -16.56 9.74
CA ASN A 27 7.35 -17.36 8.54
C ASN A 27 6.12 -17.64 7.67
N SER A 28 4.92 -17.61 8.26
CA SER A 28 3.64 -17.80 7.56
C SER A 28 3.08 -16.51 6.93
N PHE A 29 3.75 -15.38 7.13
CA PHE A 29 3.30 -14.12 6.56
C PHE A 29 3.54 -14.10 5.04
N ARG A 30 2.49 -13.78 4.29
CA ARG A 30 2.52 -13.61 2.84
C ARG A 30 2.51 -12.13 2.51
N GLY A 31 3.68 -11.60 2.19
CA GLY A 31 3.84 -10.25 1.69
C GLY A 31 3.90 -10.23 0.16
N LYS A 32 4.76 -9.41 -0.41
CA LYS A 32 4.89 -9.24 -1.86
C LYS A 32 5.22 -10.55 -2.58
N PRO A 33 4.51 -10.92 -3.65
CA PRO A 33 4.98 -11.96 -4.56
C PRO A 33 6.25 -11.47 -5.30
N ALA A 34 7.32 -12.24 -5.22
CA ALA A 34 8.52 -12.03 -6.01
C ALA A 34 8.43 -12.87 -7.28
N PHE A 35 8.74 -12.23 -8.41
CA PHE A 35 8.77 -12.86 -9.72
C PHE A 35 10.22 -12.94 -10.20
N ASP A 36 10.74 -14.14 -10.30
CA ASP A 36 12.00 -14.39 -10.98
C ASP A 36 11.70 -14.59 -12.47
N LEU A 37 11.78 -13.48 -13.20
CA LEU A 37 11.39 -13.44 -14.61
C LEU A 37 12.30 -14.27 -15.53
N GLU A 38 13.51 -14.63 -15.08
CA GLU A 38 14.44 -15.43 -15.87
C GLU A 38 14.11 -16.93 -15.82
N ILE A 39 13.67 -17.42 -14.67
CA ILE A 39 13.34 -18.84 -14.47
C ILE A 39 11.84 -19.14 -14.60
N TRP A 40 10.99 -18.13 -14.73
CA TRP A 40 9.54 -18.31 -14.86
C TRP A 40 9.17 -18.92 -16.22
N LYS A 41 8.87 -20.20 -16.22
CA LYS A 41 8.67 -21.01 -17.45
C LYS A 41 7.34 -20.72 -18.15
N ASP A 42 6.28 -20.39 -17.43
CA ASP A 42 4.96 -20.12 -18.01
C ASP A 42 4.11 -19.24 -17.09
N ALA A 43 3.59 -18.14 -17.64
CA ALA A 43 2.70 -17.25 -16.91
C ALA A 43 1.24 -17.70 -16.88
N ARG A 44 0.79 -18.55 -17.82
CA ARG A 44 -0.62 -18.95 -17.97
C ARG A 44 -1.25 -19.53 -16.70
N PRO A 45 -0.59 -20.45 -15.96
CA PRO A 45 -1.16 -20.97 -14.71
C PRO A 45 -1.39 -19.88 -13.68
N ALA A 46 -0.44 -18.95 -13.51
CA ALA A 46 -0.56 -17.83 -12.57
C ALA A 46 -1.63 -16.82 -12.98
N VAL A 47 -1.78 -16.55 -14.29
CA VAL A 47 -2.85 -15.70 -14.85
C VAL A 47 -4.21 -16.32 -14.54
N GLY A 48 -4.38 -17.62 -14.85
CA GLY A 48 -5.64 -18.32 -14.63
C GLY A 48 -6.04 -18.45 -13.16
N ALA A 49 -5.05 -18.51 -12.26
CA ALA A 49 -5.29 -18.62 -10.83
C ALA A 49 -5.50 -17.26 -10.12
N CYS A 50 -5.19 -16.13 -10.77
CA CYS A 50 -5.25 -14.82 -10.12
C CYS A 50 -6.69 -14.29 -10.04
N PRO A 51 -7.32 -14.21 -8.84
CA PRO A 51 -8.74 -13.87 -8.71
C PRO A 51 -9.06 -12.40 -9.01
N THR A 52 -8.04 -11.53 -8.96
CA THR A 52 -8.21 -10.09 -9.20
C THR A 52 -7.73 -9.65 -10.58
N GLY A 53 -7.16 -10.58 -11.38
CA GLY A 53 -6.50 -10.23 -12.63
C GLY A 53 -5.29 -9.32 -12.44
N ALA A 54 -4.61 -9.43 -11.30
CA ALA A 54 -3.37 -8.69 -11.02
C ALA A 54 -2.22 -9.17 -11.93
N ILE A 55 -2.29 -10.39 -12.44
CA ILE A 55 -1.36 -10.93 -13.43
C ILE A 55 -2.15 -11.10 -14.73
N GLN A 56 -1.66 -10.49 -15.79
CA GLN A 56 -2.27 -10.55 -17.12
C GLN A 56 -1.22 -10.95 -18.13
N ALA A 57 -1.59 -11.75 -19.13
CA ALA A 57 -0.72 -12.09 -20.24
C ALA A 57 -1.47 -11.91 -21.56
N ARG A 58 -0.75 -11.43 -22.57
CA ARG A 58 -1.21 -11.31 -23.93
C ARG A 58 -0.17 -11.91 -24.87
N ASP A 59 -0.60 -12.85 -25.68
CA ASP A 59 0.25 -13.51 -26.68
C ASP A 59 0.02 -12.85 -28.05
N GLU A 60 1.13 -12.50 -28.75
CA GLU A 60 1.14 -11.93 -30.08
C GLU A 60 2.45 -12.34 -30.79
N ASP A 61 2.38 -12.87 -31.99
CA ASP A 61 3.53 -13.23 -32.85
C ASP A 61 4.66 -14.02 -32.14
N MET A 62 4.30 -15.14 -31.46
CA MET A 62 5.23 -15.96 -30.68
C MET A 62 5.93 -15.20 -29.55
N ARG A 63 5.29 -14.12 -29.06
CA ARG A 63 5.74 -13.34 -27.91
C ARG A 63 4.60 -13.25 -26.89
N ARG A 64 4.98 -13.23 -25.62
CA ARG A 64 4.06 -13.00 -24.50
C ARG A 64 4.43 -11.74 -23.75
N GLN A 65 3.53 -10.81 -23.68
CA GLN A 65 3.60 -9.69 -22.77
C GLN A 65 2.90 -10.06 -21.46
N VAL A 66 3.63 -10.02 -20.35
CA VAL A 66 3.10 -10.23 -19.00
C VAL A 66 3.08 -8.90 -18.27
N LYS A 67 1.94 -8.54 -17.71
CA LYS A 67 1.78 -7.36 -16.85
C LYS A 67 1.38 -7.82 -15.45
N ILE A 68 2.02 -7.28 -14.44
CA ILE A 68 1.78 -7.59 -13.02
C ILE A 68 1.47 -6.28 -12.31
N ASP A 69 0.29 -6.21 -11.70
CA ASP A 69 -0.20 -5.04 -10.98
C ASP A 69 -0.32 -5.35 -9.48
N LEU A 70 0.68 -4.95 -8.70
CA LEU A 70 0.68 -5.14 -7.25
C LEU A 70 -0.41 -4.34 -6.53
N GLY A 71 -0.93 -3.28 -7.14
CA GLY A 71 -2.06 -2.52 -6.62
C GLY A 71 -3.40 -3.25 -6.72
N ARG A 72 -3.50 -4.29 -7.57
CA ARG A 72 -4.64 -5.21 -7.65
C ARG A 72 -4.44 -6.48 -6.84
N CYS A 73 -3.19 -6.75 -6.44
CA CYS A 73 -2.84 -7.99 -5.75
C CYS A 73 -3.46 -8.04 -4.35
N ILE A 74 -4.12 -9.14 -4.02
CA ILE A 74 -4.67 -9.42 -2.67
C ILE A 74 -3.76 -10.32 -1.84
N PHE A 75 -2.54 -10.59 -2.29
CA PHE A 75 -1.50 -11.35 -1.59
C PHE A 75 -1.94 -12.77 -1.17
N CYS A 76 -2.79 -13.40 -1.97
CA CYS A 76 -3.37 -14.72 -1.66
C CYS A 76 -2.40 -15.89 -1.84
N GLY A 77 -1.33 -15.74 -2.63
CA GLY A 77 -0.34 -16.79 -2.92
C GLY A 77 -0.77 -17.83 -3.96
N LEU A 78 -1.92 -17.69 -4.61
CA LEU A 78 -2.39 -18.65 -5.63
C LEU A 78 -1.48 -18.71 -6.86
N CYS A 79 -0.81 -17.60 -7.21
CA CYS A 79 0.15 -17.57 -8.30
C CYS A 79 1.39 -18.45 -8.01
N GLU A 80 1.90 -18.44 -6.77
CA GLU A 80 2.99 -19.33 -6.34
C GLU A 80 2.56 -20.80 -6.42
N ALA A 81 1.40 -21.14 -5.87
CA ALA A 81 0.86 -22.50 -5.90
C ALA A 81 0.62 -22.98 -7.35
N ALA A 82 0.07 -22.16 -8.22
CA ALA A 82 -0.20 -22.50 -9.62
C ALA A 82 1.06 -22.63 -10.47
N SER A 83 2.13 -21.89 -10.14
CA SER A 83 3.43 -21.99 -10.80
C SER A 83 4.32 -23.09 -10.23
N GLY A 84 3.84 -23.87 -9.23
CA GLY A 84 4.65 -24.89 -8.55
C GLY A 84 5.89 -24.34 -7.84
N GLY A 85 5.91 -23.06 -7.51
CA GLY A 85 7.08 -22.35 -6.93
C GLY A 85 8.16 -21.98 -7.96
N GLU A 86 7.99 -22.35 -9.22
CA GLU A 86 8.95 -21.99 -10.28
C GLU A 86 8.72 -20.55 -10.76
N GLY A 87 9.69 -19.69 -10.47
CA GLY A 87 9.68 -18.27 -10.89
C GLY A 87 8.74 -17.36 -10.09
N VAL A 88 7.85 -17.89 -9.26
CA VAL A 88 6.96 -17.09 -8.42
C VAL A 88 6.99 -17.60 -6.98
N ARG A 89 7.26 -16.72 -6.03
CA ARG A 89 7.24 -17.05 -4.60
C ARG A 89 6.74 -15.89 -3.75
N MET A 90 6.06 -16.17 -2.65
CA MET A 90 5.69 -15.16 -1.67
C MET A 90 6.91 -14.79 -0.81
N THR A 91 7.07 -13.51 -0.53
CA THR A 91 8.14 -12.98 0.34
C THR A 91 7.54 -12.37 1.60
N PRO A 92 8.35 -12.11 2.63
CA PRO A 92 7.89 -11.37 3.81
C PRO A 92 7.89 -9.84 3.62
N GLU A 93 8.14 -9.33 2.42
CA GLU A 93 8.16 -7.89 2.12
C GLU A 93 6.76 -7.29 2.21
N PHE A 94 6.64 -6.18 2.95
CA PHE A 94 5.39 -5.44 3.15
C PHE A 94 5.55 -3.92 2.91
N GLU A 95 6.76 -3.41 2.78
CA GLU A 95 7.06 -2.01 2.53
C GLU A 95 6.87 -1.67 1.05
N LEU A 96 5.61 -1.64 0.62
CA LEU A 96 5.23 -1.51 -0.79
C LEU A 96 4.53 -0.19 -1.10
N ALA A 97 4.42 0.72 -0.13
CA ALA A 97 3.78 2.01 -0.36
C ALA A 97 4.55 2.83 -1.38
N VAL A 98 3.82 3.46 -2.30
CA VAL A 98 4.36 4.27 -3.38
C VAL A 98 3.59 5.57 -3.53
N ALA A 99 4.26 6.58 -4.09
CA ALA A 99 3.66 7.86 -4.41
C ALA A 99 3.02 7.89 -5.80
N ASP A 100 3.47 7.03 -6.68
CA ASP A 100 2.97 6.90 -8.04
C ASP A 100 2.40 5.50 -8.24
N ARG A 101 1.17 5.44 -8.77
CA ARG A 101 0.45 4.19 -9.06
C ARG A 101 1.21 3.27 -10.02
N GLU A 102 1.94 3.84 -10.96
CA GLU A 102 2.69 3.09 -11.96
C GLU A 102 3.86 2.31 -11.35
N GLN A 103 4.42 2.75 -10.22
CA GLN A 103 5.46 2.03 -9.50
C GLN A 103 4.99 0.67 -8.92
N LEU A 104 3.69 0.41 -8.90
CA LEU A 104 3.11 -0.89 -8.57
C LEU A 104 2.97 -1.82 -9.77
N MET A 105 3.33 -1.35 -10.96
CA MET A 105 3.25 -2.12 -12.19
C MET A 105 4.61 -2.71 -12.53
N MET A 106 4.60 -3.94 -13.01
CA MET A 106 5.76 -4.62 -13.58
C MET A 106 5.37 -5.17 -14.94
N ALA A 107 6.28 -5.17 -15.89
CA ALA A 107 6.06 -5.75 -17.20
C ALA A 107 7.24 -6.65 -17.60
N ALA A 108 6.95 -7.72 -18.33
CA ALA A 108 7.95 -8.59 -18.93
C ALA A 108 7.47 -9.05 -20.31
N GLU A 109 8.42 -9.20 -21.22
CA GLU A 109 8.17 -9.75 -22.56
C GLU A 109 9.01 -11.01 -22.76
N TYR A 110 8.36 -12.07 -23.21
CA TYR A 110 8.99 -13.37 -23.46
C TYR A 110 8.82 -13.79 -24.93
N ALA A 111 9.86 -14.43 -25.48
CA ALA A 111 9.71 -15.28 -26.65
C ALA A 111 9.05 -16.59 -26.20
N LEU A 112 8.18 -17.16 -27.05
CA LEU A 112 7.47 -18.41 -26.76
C LEU A 112 8.10 -19.59 -27.51
N ASN A 113 8.02 -20.75 -26.88
CA ASN A 113 8.18 -22.04 -27.53
C ASN A 113 6.89 -22.43 -28.27
N PRO A 114 6.91 -23.42 -29.18
CA PRO A 114 5.70 -23.90 -29.87
C PRO A 114 4.60 -24.42 -28.93
N ASP A 115 4.95 -24.86 -27.72
CA ASP A 115 4.01 -25.30 -26.67
C ASP A 115 3.39 -24.16 -25.88
N GLY A 116 3.84 -22.92 -26.14
CA GLY A 116 3.42 -21.70 -25.45
C GLY A 116 4.11 -21.45 -24.11
N SER A 117 5.14 -22.23 -23.75
CA SER A 117 6.00 -21.92 -22.61
C SER A 117 6.97 -20.78 -22.95
N HIS A 118 7.55 -20.14 -21.91
CA HIS A 118 8.56 -19.10 -22.11
C HIS A 118 9.87 -19.74 -22.59
N SER A 119 10.39 -19.27 -23.73
CA SER A 119 11.70 -19.68 -24.26
C SER A 119 12.81 -18.79 -23.71
N ARG A 120 12.63 -17.48 -23.77
CA ARG A 120 13.61 -16.50 -23.36
C ARG A 120 12.93 -15.19 -22.94
N LEU A 121 13.44 -14.57 -21.88
CA LEU A 121 13.08 -13.21 -21.52
C LEU A 121 13.68 -12.23 -22.53
N ILE A 122 12.84 -11.40 -23.17
CA ILE A 122 13.26 -10.39 -24.15
C ILE A 122 13.52 -9.06 -23.44
N ALA A 123 12.56 -8.63 -22.65
CA ALA A 123 12.60 -7.37 -21.91
C ALA A 123 11.89 -7.51 -20.56
N ALA A 124 12.34 -6.76 -19.57
CA ALA A 124 11.69 -6.64 -18.28
C ALA A 124 11.79 -5.21 -17.79
N ASP A 125 10.66 -4.66 -17.35
CA ASP A 125 10.60 -3.42 -16.60
C ASP A 125 10.45 -3.78 -15.12
N ARG A 126 11.45 -3.38 -14.31
CA ARG A 126 11.57 -3.71 -12.88
C ARG A 126 11.44 -2.48 -11.98
N GLU A 127 10.97 -1.35 -12.48
CA GLU A 127 11.04 -0.06 -11.76
C GLU A 127 10.42 -0.04 -10.34
N GLY A 128 9.56 -0.99 -10.00
CA GLY A 128 8.91 -1.04 -8.67
C GLY A 128 9.80 -1.37 -7.47
N ALA A 129 11.07 -1.78 -7.67
CA ALA A 129 11.88 -2.39 -6.59
C ALA A 129 12.75 -1.41 -5.77
N GLU A 130 12.99 -0.18 -6.23
CA GLU A 130 13.96 0.73 -5.58
C GLU A 130 13.35 1.69 -4.53
N SER A 131 12.03 1.76 -4.41
CA SER A 131 11.35 2.69 -3.51
C SER A 131 11.63 2.42 -2.02
N ALA A 132 11.83 1.16 -1.63
CA ALA A 132 12.00 0.75 -0.23
C ALA A 132 13.23 1.37 0.45
N LYS A 133 14.36 1.54 -0.25
CA LYS A 133 15.60 2.08 0.35
C LYS A 133 15.53 3.57 0.72
N ARG A 134 14.65 4.34 0.10
CA ARG A 134 14.49 5.77 0.39
C ARG A 134 13.75 6.06 1.71
N VAL A 135 12.90 5.15 2.13
CA VAL A 135 12.03 5.35 3.31
C VAL A 135 12.76 5.09 4.63
N GLU A 136 13.74 4.20 4.65
CA GLU A 136 14.55 3.93 5.84
C GLU A 136 15.30 5.19 6.36
N ALA A 137 15.73 6.05 5.44
CA ALA A 137 16.36 7.34 5.79
C ALA A 137 15.32 8.37 6.27
N ALA A 138 14.06 8.29 5.80
CA ALA A 138 12.98 9.19 6.20
C ALA A 138 12.44 8.88 7.60
N GLY A 139 12.35 7.62 8.00
CA GLY A 139 11.83 7.20 9.30
C GLY A 139 12.61 7.75 10.50
N ARG A 140 13.94 7.89 10.38
CA ARG A 140 14.79 8.46 11.42
C ARG A 140 14.64 9.97 11.60
N ARG A 141 14.12 10.66 10.59
CA ARG A 141 13.93 12.13 10.59
C ARG A 141 12.47 12.54 10.80
N LEU A 142 11.58 11.62 11.01
CA LEU A 142 10.14 11.82 10.90
C LEU A 142 9.56 12.77 11.93
N ASN A 143 9.87 12.58 13.21
CA ASN A 143 9.34 13.44 14.29
C ASN A 143 9.74 14.91 14.07
N SER A 144 10.94 15.13 13.51
CA SER A 144 11.40 16.47 13.13
C SER A 144 10.75 16.97 11.84
N ALA A 145 10.43 16.07 10.89
CA ALA A 145 9.79 16.42 9.61
C ALA A 145 8.31 16.79 9.82
N VAL A 146 7.53 15.98 10.54
CA VAL A 146 6.14 16.30 10.88
C VAL A 146 6.05 17.64 11.60
N ARG A 147 6.84 17.85 12.64
CA ARG A 147 6.85 19.12 13.38
C ARG A 147 7.35 20.30 12.56
N ARG A 148 8.29 20.09 11.64
CA ARG A 148 8.82 21.15 10.77
C ARG A 148 7.80 21.58 9.72
N VAL A 149 7.06 20.64 9.13
CA VAL A 149 6.12 20.89 8.03
C VAL A 149 4.79 21.41 8.55
N LEU A 150 4.24 20.76 9.58
CA LEU A 150 2.92 21.11 10.10
C LEU A 150 2.99 22.05 11.32
N GLY A 151 4.16 22.22 11.95
CA GLY A 151 4.30 22.94 13.20
C GLY A 151 3.56 22.30 14.39
N ARG A 152 2.86 21.19 14.17
CA ARG A 152 2.00 20.44 15.11
C ARG A 152 1.96 18.95 14.77
N SER A 153 1.24 18.18 15.56
CA SER A 153 0.95 16.77 15.30
C SER A 153 0.15 16.58 14.02
N LEU A 154 0.32 15.44 13.34
CA LEU A 154 -0.46 15.04 12.17
C LEU A 154 -1.82 14.49 12.60
N SER A 155 -2.87 15.06 12.10
CA SER A 155 -4.24 14.59 12.32
C SER A 155 -4.75 13.82 11.11
N ILE A 156 -5.16 12.56 11.32
CA ILE A 156 -5.65 11.67 10.26
C ILE A 156 -7.15 11.45 10.41
N ARG A 157 -7.91 11.62 9.34
CA ARG A 157 -9.29 11.13 9.23
C ARG A 157 -9.32 9.85 8.42
N GLN A 158 -9.73 8.76 9.03
CA GLN A 158 -10.07 7.53 8.32
C GLN A 158 -11.42 7.69 7.63
N VAL A 159 -11.53 7.22 6.38
CA VAL A 159 -12.75 7.23 5.57
C VAL A 159 -12.98 5.85 4.98
N ASP A 160 -14.06 5.20 5.38
CA ASP A 160 -14.52 3.97 4.74
C ASP A 160 -15.38 4.32 3.52
N ALA A 161 -14.94 3.92 2.34
CA ALA A 161 -15.65 4.11 1.08
C ALA A 161 -16.35 2.82 0.59
N GLY A 162 -16.77 1.96 1.52
CA GLY A 162 -17.49 0.71 1.25
C GLY A 162 -16.59 -0.52 1.34
N SER A 163 -15.75 -0.59 2.37
CA SER A 163 -14.79 -1.66 2.61
C SER A 163 -15.43 -2.93 3.21
N CYS A 164 -14.61 -3.99 3.33
CA CYS A 164 -14.97 -5.22 4.05
C CYS A 164 -14.56 -5.19 5.53
N ASN A 165 -14.15 -4.04 6.06
CA ASN A 165 -13.63 -3.80 7.41
C ASN A 165 -12.24 -4.44 7.71
N GLY A 166 -11.60 -5.10 6.76
CA GLY A 166 -10.26 -5.68 6.99
C GLY A 166 -9.19 -4.62 7.21
N CYS A 167 -9.16 -3.59 6.35
CA CYS A 167 -8.21 -2.48 6.47
C CYS A 167 -8.46 -1.64 7.72
N GLU A 168 -9.71 -1.45 8.11
CA GLU A 168 -10.11 -0.68 9.30
C GLU A 168 -9.63 -1.34 10.60
N LEU A 169 -9.66 -2.67 10.67
CA LEU A 169 -9.13 -3.42 11.81
C LEU A 169 -7.61 -3.22 11.96
N GLU A 170 -6.87 -3.24 10.85
CA GLU A 170 -5.43 -2.98 10.85
C GLU A 170 -5.11 -1.51 11.15
N ILE A 171 -5.92 -0.57 10.65
CA ILE A 171 -5.80 0.85 10.99
C ILE A 171 -6.09 1.05 12.50
N GLY A 172 -7.12 0.40 13.03
CA GLY A 172 -7.44 0.44 14.46
C GLY A 172 -6.29 -0.12 15.33
N ALA A 173 -5.58 -1.13 14.83
CA ALA A 173 -4.44 -1.71 15.53
C ALA A 173 -3.26 -0.73 15.67
N LEU A 174 -3.13 0.28 14.81
CA LEU A 174 -2.09 1.30 14.93
C LEU A 174 -2.12 2.05 16.27
N GLY A 175 -3.29 2.21 16.89
CA GLY A 175 -3.46 2.85 18.20
C GLY A 175 -3.21 1.94 19.39
N ASN A 176 -2.86 0.67 19.20
CA ASN A 176 -2.59 -0.24 20.32
C ASN A 176 -1.16 -0.06 20.87
N PRO A 177 -0.85 -0.54 22.10
CA PRO A 177 0.48 -0.38 22.73
C PRO A 177 1.63 -1.06 21.95
N ILE A 178 1.34 -1.94 20.98
CA ILE A 178 2.38 -2.61 20.19
C ILE A 178 2.89 -1.67 19.10
N TYR A 179 2.00 -1.03 18.36
CA TYR A 179 2.35 -0.14 17.26
C TYR A 179 2.50 1.31 17.70
N ASP A 180 1.65 1.77 18.62
CA ASP A 180 1.73 3.09 19.30
C ASP A 180 2.01 4.24 18.31
N ILE A 181 1.10 4.44 17.37
CA ILE A 181 1.27 5.47 16.34
C ILE A 181 1.36 6.88 16.93
N GLU A 182 0.77 7.10 18.11
CA GLU A 182 0.77 8.40 18.80
C GLU A 182 2.18 8.85 19.21
N ARG A 183 3.12 7.91 19.44
CA ARG A 183 4.54 8.25 19.70
C ARG A 183 5.20 9.02 18.55
N PHE A 184 4.64 8.92 17.34
CA PHE A 184 5.12 9.69 16.19
C PHE A 184 4.41 11.04 16.04
N GLY A 185 3.54 11.42 16.99
CA GLY A 185 2.74 12.63 16.91
C GLY A 185 1.63 12.53 15.86
N ILE A 186 1.09 11.34 15.66
CA ILE A 186 0.01 11.05 14.69
C ILE A 186 -1.25 10.69 15.48
N HIS A 187 -2.37 11.34 15.19
CA HIS A 187 -3.63 11.14 15.89
C HIS A 187 -4.78 10.97 14.90
N PHE A 188 -5.75 10.12 15.25
CA PHE A 188 -6.98 10.00 14.49
C PHE A 188 -8.03 11.01 14.99
N VAL A 189 -8.69 11.68 14.05
CA VAL A 189 -9.71 12.69 14.34
C VAL A 189 -11.06 12.33 13.71
N ALA A 190 -12.14 12.69 14.40
CA ALA A 190 -13.49 12.36 13.96
C ALA A 190 -14.00 13.27 12.83
N SER A 191 -13.49 14.51 12.71
CA SER A 191 -13.97 15.46 11.71
C SER A 191 -12.90 15.71 10.64
N PRO A 192 -13.26 15.71 9.35
CA PRO A 192 -12.34 16.03 8.28
C PRO A 192 -11.80 17.47 8.36
N ARG A 193 -12.55 18.39 8.96
CA ARG A 193 -12.12 19.79 9.15
C ARG A 193 -10.89 19.95 10.06
N HIS A 194 -10.57 18.93 10.83
CA HIS A 194 -9.40 18.89 11.72
C HIS A 194 -8.32 17.95 11.20
N ALA A 195 -8.51 17.35 10.01
CA ALA A 195 -7.58 16.40 9.44
C ALA A 195 -6.61 17.10 8.48
N ASP A 196 -5.36 16.64 8.49
CA ASP A 196 -4.30 16.97 7.55
C ASP A 196 -4.18 15.88 6.47
N MET A 197 -4.69 14.67 6.79
CA MET A 197 -4.60 13.50 5.93
C MET A 197 -5.92 12.72 5.97
N LEU A 198 -6.36 12.26 4.79
CA LEU A 198 -7.42 11.27 4.63
C LEU A 198 -6.80 9.91 4.38
N LEU A 199 -7.12 8.93 5.22
CA LEU A 199 -6.74 7.53 5.06
C LEU A 199 -7.99 6.77 4.58
N VAL A 200 -8.05 6.49 3.28
CA VAL A 200 -9.27 6.03 2.62
C VAL A 200 -9.16 4.55 2.27
N THR A 201 -10.20 3.80 2.60
CA THR A 201 -10.32 2.35 2.38
C THR A 201 -11.53 2.03 1.50
N GLY A 202 -11.54 0.82 0.91
CA GLY A 202 -12.67 0.32 0.13
C GLY A 202 -12.66 0.73 -1.36
N PRO A 203 -13.49 0.06 -2.19
CA PRO A 203 -13.48 0.19 -3.66
C PRO A 203 -14.30 1.39 -4.17
N VAL A 204 -14.59 2.35 -3.35
CA VAL A 204 -15.51 3.46 -3.56
C VAL A 204 -16.86 2.99 -4.12
N THR A 205 -17.70 2.51 -3.22
CA THR A 205 -19.08 2.18 -3.61
C THR A 205 -19.83 3.45 -4.03
N ARG A 206 -20.79 3.30 -4.94
CA ARG A 206 -21.58 4.45 -5.43
C ARG A 206 -22.34 5.16 -4.34
N ASN A 207 -22.73 4.43 -3.29
CA ASN A 207 -23.38 5.03 -2.12
C ASN A 207 -22.43 5.92 -1.30
N MET A 208 -21.13 5.57 -1.26
CA MET A 208 -20.12 6.31 -0.51
C MET A 208 -19.39 7.37 -1.34
N GLU A 209 -19.54 7.37 -2.66
CA GLU A 209 -18.87 8.33 -3.55
C GLU A 209 -19.12 9.79 -3.15
N LEU A 210 -20.40 10.15 -2.95
CA LEU A 210 -20.75 11.52 -2.54
C LEU A 210 -20.21 11.87 -1.16
N ALA A 211 -20.25 10.92 -0.22
CA ALA A 211 -19.72 11.12 1.12
C ALA A 211 -18.20 11.32 1.10
N LEU A 212 -17.48 10.53 0.29
CA LEU A 212 -16.04 10.66 0.11
C LEU A 212 -15.68 12.03 -0.47
N ARG A 213 -16.34 12.49 -1.54
CA ARG A 213 -16.12 13.82 -2.14
C ARG A 213 -16.36 14.93 -1.11
N LYS A 214 -17.49 14.92 -0.39
CA LYS A 214 -17.78 15.90 0.66
C LYS A 214 -16.76 15.90 1.78
N THR A 215 -16.24 14.72 2.16
CA THR A 215 -15.18 14.61 3.17
C THR A 215 -13.88 15.23 2.66
N TYR A 216 -13.51 14.96 1.41
CA TYR A 216 -12.35 15.55 0.77
C TYR A 216 -12.46 17.07 0.72
N ASP A 217 -13.58 17.63 0.26
CA ASP A 217 -13.81 19.06 0.17
C ASP A 217 -13.80 19.76 1.54
N ALA A 218 -14.23 19.05 2.59
CA ALA A 218 -14.24 19.59 3.95
C ALA A 218 -12.87 19.52 4.66
N THR A 219 -11.89 18.84 4.08
CA THR A 219 -10.52 18.75 4.62
C THR A 219 -9.72 19.96 4.19
N PRO A 220 -9.11 20.74 5.13
CA PRO A 220 -8.35 21.94 4.80
C PRO A 220 -7.10 21.66 3.97
N GLU A 221 -6.69 22.63 3.14
CA GLU A 221 -5.36 22.60 2.51
C GLU A 221 -4.25 23.09 3.48
N PRO A 222 -3.02 22.54 3.40
CA PRO A 222 -2.62 21.41 2.55
C PRO A 222 -3.11 20.08 3.09
N ARG A 223 -3.71 19.25 2.24
CA ARG A 223 -4.24 17.93 2.60
C ARG A 223 -3.54 16.81 1.83
N LEU A 224 -3.46 15.65 2.44
CA LEU A 224 -2.95 14.41 1.84
C LEU A 224 -4.07 13.38 1.73
N VAL A 225 -4.03 12.58 0.68
CA VAL A 225 -4.94 11.44 0.49
C VAL A 225 -4.13 10.18 0.29
N VAL A 226 -4.38 9.20 1.14
CA VAL A 226 -3.72 7.89 1.10
C VAL A 226 -4.75 6.81 0.78
N ALA A 227 -4.56 6.11 -0.33
CA ALA A 227 -5.38 4.97 -0.73
C ALA A 227 -4.86 3.69 -0.07
N VAL A 228 -5.71 3.02 0.71
CA VAL A 228 -5.34 1.87 1.51
C VAL A 228 -5.93 0.58 0.96
N GLY A 229 -5.04 -0.39 0.74
CA GLY A 229 -5.40 -1.73 0.35
C GLY A 229 -5.74 -1.89 -1.13
N ALA A 230 -5.76 -3.11 -1.62
CA ALA A 230 -6.07 -3.43 -3.02
C ALA A 230 -7.44 -2.86 -3.46
N CYS A 231 -8.45 -2.87 -2.56
CA CYS A 231 -9.75 -2.28 -2.85
C CYS A 231 -9.66 -0.77 -3.07
N GLY A 232 -8.94 -0.04 -2.22
CA GLY A 232 -8.75 1.41 -2.34
C GLY A 232 -7.92 1.79 -3.57
N ILE A 233 -6.98 0.95 -3.99
CA ILE A 233 -6.08 1.25 -5.10
C ILE A 233 -6.71 0.95 -6.46
N SER A 234 -7.49 -0.15 -6.57
CA SER A 234 -7.94 -0.67 -7.87
C SER A 234 -9.34 -1.27 -7.87
N GLY A 235 -10.04 -1.22 -6.73
CA GLY A 235 -11.26 -1.98 -6.52
C GLY A 235 -11.02 -3.41 -6.01
N GLY A 236 -9.78 -3.89 -5.97
CA GLY A 236 -9.42 -5.22 -5.49
C GLY A 236 -10.19 -6.34 -6.21
N ILE A 237 -10.79 -7.25 -5.42
CA ILE A 237 -11.59 -8.37 -5.95
C ILE A 237 -12.93 -7.91 -6.55
N PHE A 238 -13.43 -6.73 -6.16
CA PHE A 238 -14.70 -6.20 -6.66
C PHE A 238 -14.54 -5.53 -8.03
N GLY A 239 -13.38 -4.91 -8.29
CA GLY A 239 -13.12 -4.17 -9.52
C GLY A 239 -14.08 -2.99 -9.72
N THR A 240 -14.25 -2.58 -10.98
CA THR A 240 -15.23 -1.56 -11.40
C THR A 240 -16.49 -2.26 -11.91
N ASN A 241 -17.65 -1.90 -11.35
CA ASN A 241 -18.93 -2.50 -11.75
C ASN A 241 -20.11 -1.52 -11.46
N TYR A 242 -21.35 -2.04 -11.53
CA TYR A 242 -22.54 -1.21 -11.28
C TYR A 242 -22.60 -0.62 -9.86
N ALA A 243 -21.95 -1.25 -8.87
CA ALA A 243 -22.00 -0.84 -7.45
C ALA A 243 -20.74 -0.11 -6.99
N THR A 244 -19.61 -0.24 -7.72
CA THR A 244 -18.31 0.29 -7.32
C THR A 244 -17.66 1.10 -8.43
N ARG A 245 -16.88 2.12 -8.05
CA ARG A 245 -16.06 2.94 -8.97
C ARG A 245 -14.69 2.34 -9.24
N GLY A 246 -14.25 1.35 -8.45
CA GLY A 246 -12.89 0.83 -8.47
C GLY A 246 -11.98 1.58 -7.50
N GLY A 247 -10.85 2.11 -7.97
CA GLY A 247 -9.90 2.83 -7.11
C GLY A 247 -10.40 4.20 -6.62
N ILE A 248 -9.83 4.66 -5.51
CA ILE A 248 -10.10 5.98 -4.91
C ILE A 248 -9.70 7.11 -5.87
N ASP A 249 -8.65 6.92 -6.65
CA ASP A 249 -8.15 7.83 -7.67
C ASP A 249 -9.15 8.14 -8.81
N GLN A 250 -10.17 7.31 -8.96
CA GLN A 250 -11.29 7.55 -9.88
C GLN A 250 -12.27 8.63 -9.35
N VAL A 251 -12.15 9.01 -8.09
CA VAL A 251 -13.12 9.90 -7.42
C VAL A 251 -12.45 11.14 -6.85
N ILE A 252 -11.29 11.01 -6.21
CA ILE A 252 -10.50 12.09 -5.61
C ILE A 252 -9.01 11.88 -5.91
N PRO A 253 -8.19 12.94 -5.95
CA PRO A 253 -6.74 12.80 -6.10
C PRO A 253 -6.13 11.99 -4.96
N VAL A 254 -5.14 11.14 -5.28
CA VAL A 254 -4.42 10.29 -4.32
C VAL A 254 -2.94 10.66 -4.34
N ASP A 255 -2.34 10.79 -3.17
CA ASP A 255 -0.92 11.13 -3.01
C ASP A 255 -0.04 9.91 -2.75
N VAL A 256 -0.58 8.89 -2.06
CA VAL A 256 0.15 7.66 -1.72
C VAL A 256 -0.78 6.45 -1.80
N TYR A 257 -0.25 5.34 -2.28
CA TYR A 257 -0.93 4.05 -2.41
C TYR A 257 -0.25 3.03 -1.50
N ILE A 258 -1.02 2.35 -0.64
CA ILE A 258 -0.53 1.31 0.27
C ILE A 258 -1.13 -0.05 -0.11
N PRO A 259 -0.41 -0.90 -0.86
CA PRO A 259 -0.90 -2.23 -1.23
C PRO A 259 -1.05 -3.16 -0.03
N GLY A 260 -2.02 -4.06 -0.11
CA GLY A 260 -2.33 -5.08 0.91
C GLY A 260 -3.79 -5.51 0.86
N CYS A 261 -4.11 -6.65 1.47
CA CYS A 261 -5.51 -7.10 1.59
C CYS A 261 -5.72 -7.95 2.86
N PRO A 262 -5.76 -7.28 4.03
CA PRO A 262 -5.40 -5.89 4.33
C PRO A 262 -3.87 -5.66 4.40
N PRO A 263 -3.38 -4.42 4.25
CA PRO A 263 -2.02 -4.09 4.61
C PRO A 263 -1.86 -4.15 6.13
N ARG A 264 -0.79 -4.78 6.61
CA ARG A 264 -0.48 -4.87 8.04
C ARG A 264 -0.15 -3.49 8.65
N PRO A 265 -0.24 -3.30 9.99
CA PRO A 265 -0.03 -2.00 10.62
C PRO A 265 1.31 -1.34 10.28
N GLU A 266 2.40 -2.11 10.14
CA GLU A 266 3.70 -1.55 9.78
C GLU A 266 3.72 -1.10 8.31
N ALA A 267 3.00 -1.77 7.41
CA ALA A 267 2.83 -1.30 6.03
C ALA A 267 2.02 -0.01 5.96
N LEU A 268 0.99 0.12 6.80
CA LEU A 268 0.23 1.37 6.95
C LEU A 268 1.12 2.48 7.47
N LEU A 269 1.89 2.22 8.53
CA LEU A 269 2.83 3.19 9.08
C LEU A 269 3.85 3.61 8.02
N HIS A 270 4.45 2.67 7.27
CA HIS A 270 5.34 2.97 6.15
C HIS A 270 4.72 3.94 5.14
N GLY A 271 3.48 3.69 4.70
CA GLY A 271 2.80 4.56 3.74
C GLY A 271 2.46 5.94 4.30
N ILE A 272 2.03 6.03 5.57
CA ILE A 272 1.79 7.31 6.25
C ILE A 272 3.09 8.13 6.32
N LEU A 273 4.22 7.49 6.64
CA LEU A 273 5.53 8.12 6.71
C LEU A 273 5.98 8.64 5.33
N LEU A 274 5.74 7.86 4.28
CA LEU A 274 6.00 8.26 2.91
C LEU A 274 5.18 9.50 2.53
N ALA A 275 3.89 9.53 2.87
CA ALA A 275 3.00 10.65 2.61
C ALA A 275 3.48 11.94 3.30
N VAL A 276 3.86 11.86 4.58
CA VAL A 276 4.43 13.00 5.31
C VAL A 276 5.74 13.48 4.68
N GLY A 277 6.58 12.56 4.20
CA GLY A 277 7.82 12.89 3.49
C GLY A 277 7.57 13.73 2.22
N ARG A 278 6.46 13.54 1.54
CA ARG A 278 6.07 14.34 0.36
C ARG A 278 5.70 15.79 0.69
N LEU A 279 5.08 16.05 1.81
CA LEU A 279 4.83 17.44 2.27
C LEU A 279 6.13 18.21 2.49
N SER A 280 7.21 17.50 2.80
CA SER A 280 8.52 18.09 3.07
C SER A 280 9.36 18.33 1.81
N SER A 281 8.93 17.82 0.66
CA SER A 281 9.66 17.92 -0.61
C SER A 281 9.23 19.16 -1.39
N PRO A 282 10.18 19.90 -2.04
CA PRO A 282 9.86 21.08 -2.85
C PRO A 282 8.97 20.76 -4.08
N THR A 283 8.87 19.48 -4.47
CA THR A 283 8.03 18.98 -5.55
C THR A 283 6.64 18.50 -5.07
N GLY A 284 6.38 18.45 -3.76
CA GLY A 284 5.05 18.32 -3.23
C GLY A 284 4.21 19.50 -3.70
N ARG A 285 2.92 19.31 -4.02
CA ARG A 285 2.01 20.39 -4.43
C ARG A 285 2.02 21.50 -3.37
N GLY A 286 3.03 22.36 -3.47
CA GLY A 286 3.09 23.59 -2.70
C GLY A 286 1.89 24.43 -3.11
N CYS A 287 1.19 25.00 -2.16
CA CYS A 287 0.21 26.05 -2.38
C CYS A 287 0.79 27.06 -3.36
N PRO A 288 0.11 27.41 -4.47
CA PRO A 288 0.53 28.55 -5.26
C PRO A 288 0.50 29.76 -4.32
N ALA A 289 1.66 30.40 -4.15
CA ALA A 289 1.73 31.66 -3.46
C ALA A 289 0.79 32.61 -4.20
N GLU A 290 -0.33 32.99 -3.57
CA GLU A 290 -1.12 34.12 -4.03
C GLU A 290 -0.19 35.34 -4.02
N GLU A 291 0.11 35.83 -5.22
CA GLU A 291 0.68 37.16 -5.39
C GLU A 291 -0.28 38.16 -4.74
N ARG A 292 0.20 38.83 -3.71
CA ARG A 292 -0.42 40.04 -3.17
C ARG A 292 0.11 41.25 -3.89
#